data_c910e54dd42e47e893faca27d3a97d8f
#
_entry.id   c910e54dd42e47e893faca27d3a97d8f
#
_cell.length_a   1.000
_cell.length_b   1.000
_cell.length_c   1.000
_cell.angle_alpha   90.00
_cell.angle_beta   90.00
_cell.angle_gamma   90.00
#
_symmetry.space_group_name_H-M   'P 1'
#
loop_
_entity.id
_entity.type
_entity.pdbx_description
1 polymer ?
#
loop_
_entity_poly.entity_id
_entity_poly.type
_entity_poly.pdbx_seq_one_letter_code
_entity_poly.pdbx_strand_id
1 'polypeptide(L)'
;MTIDRFRIFHFFKYTVYALLMLNVYLFFAEDWAAASHRFVEGVRPGDIIEGFAQSIDTLVWVILLLMFELQTSVLADDYISKRVKVSLHVLRALCYVVIVYAFFGYLAKLLFLFGAAPLTGTSDLCSLGTDQWAYTVDLDEYADITAENCASFSDGGVFYQLSGLTAVVDRAGLIDITRLAWVDVINAGVWLLVVLLLEVDVRLQERNKFEGLVLRLSNLSKYVLYSILLLAAVYWGIKGDFVDFWDAFLWLFAFAFIEMNVFEWRQESLDQEAATAATAAQ
;
A
#
# COMPACT_ATOMS: atom_id res chain seq x y z
N MET A 1 31.97 -15.36 19.48
CA MET A 1 31.73 -14.27 18.53
C MET A 1 30.31 -13.76 18.80
N THR A 2 30.17 -12.82 19.72
CA THR A 2 28.88 -12.22 20.06
C THR A 2 28.51 -11.29 18.92
N ILE A 3 27.62 -11.74 18.06
CA ILE A 3 27.05 -10.88 17.02
C ILE A 3 26.29 -9.77 17.77
N ASP A 4 26.71 -8.55 17.55
CA ASP A 4 26.12 -7.36 18.18
C ASP A 4 24.66 -7.25 17.74
N ARG A 5 23.71 -7.38 18.67
CA ARG A 5 22.26 -7.34 18.41
C ARG A 5 21.88 -6.08 17.63
N PHE A 6 22.55 -4.98 17.91
CA PHE A 6 22.38 -3.70 17.23
C PHE A 6 22.69 -3.79 15.73
N ARG A 7 23.79 -4.46 15.33
CA ARG A 7 24.15 -4.62 13.92
C ARG A 7 23.16 -5.51 13.16
N ILE A 8 22.65 -6.57 13.81
CA ILE A 8 21.63 -7.44 13.22
C ILE A 8 20.34 -6.66 12.96
N PHE A 9 19.90 -5.87 13.94
CA PHE A 9 18.70 -5.05 13.82
C PHE A 9 18.81 -4.07 12.65
N HIS A 10 19.90 -3.30 12.56
CA HIS A 10 20.11 -2.38 11.45
C HIS A 10 20.20 -3.07 10.10
N PHE A 11 20.90 -4.21 10.02
CA PHE A 11 20.97 -5.00 8.79
C PHE A 11 19.59 -5.44 8.34
N PHE A 12 18.79 -5.99 9.26
CA PHE A 12 17.44 -6.44 8.95
C PHE A 12 16.53 -5.26 8.54
N LYS A 13 16.57 -4.15 9.27
CA LYS A 13 15.80 -2.92 8.95
C LYS A 13 16.11 -2.42 7.53
N TYR A 14 17.36 -2.23 7.19
CA TYR A 14 17.73 -1.74 5.85
C TYR A 14 17.48 -2.77 4.74
N THR A 15 17.51 -4.06 5.06
CA THR A 15 17.08 -5.11 4.12
C THR A 15 15.60 -4.97 3.81
N VAL A 16 14.74 -4.77 4.81
CA VAL A 16 13.30 -4.53 4.60
C VAL A 16 13.08 -3.27 3.73
N TYR A 17 13.80 -2.18 4.00
CA TYR A 17 13.68 -0.97 3.18
C TYR A 17 14.11 -1.17 1.73
N ALA A 18 15.19 -1.92 1.50
CA ALA A 18 15.63 -2.26 0.16
C ALA A 18 14.61 -3.14 -0.60
N LEU A 19 13.97 -4.08 0.10
CA LEU A 19 12.91 -4.92 -0.46
C LEU A 19 11.64 -4.10 -0.78
N LEU A 20 11.26 -3.14 0.07
CA LEU A 20 10.15 -2.22 -0.23
C LEU A 20 10.44 -1.35 -1.45
N MET A 21 11.69 -0.90 -1.63
CA MET A 21 12.08 -0.19 -2.86
C MET A 21 12.01 -1.10 -4.10
N LEU A 22 12.33 -2.39 -3.96
CA LEU A 22 12.15 -3.36 -5.03
C LEU A 22 10.68 -3.55 -5.38
N ASN A 23 9.78 -3.56 -4.39
CA ASN A 23 8.34 -3.69 -4.61
C ASN A 23 7.78 -2.54 -5.44
N VAL A 24 8.29 -1.30 -5.29
CA VAL A 24 7.92 -0.18 -6.16
C VAL A 24 8.15 -0.52 -7.64
N TYR A 25 9.27 -1.17 -7.95
CA TYR A 25 9.56 -1.60 -9.32
C TYR A 25 8.65 -2.75 -9.77
N LEU A 26 8.36 -3.71 -8.90
CA LEU A 26 7.49 -4.84 -9.23
C LEU A 26 6.07 -4.35 -9.55
N PHE A 27 5.48 -3.55 -8.69
CA PHE A 27 4.17 -2.94 -8.94
C PHE A 27 4.14 -2.07 -10.18
N PHE A 28 5.21 -1.29 -10.41
CA PHE A 28 5.27 -0.52 -11.65
C PHE A 28 5.31 -1.40 -12.90
N ALA A 29 5.97 -2.55 -12.85
CA ALA A 29 6.02 -3.49 -13.96
C ALA A 29 4.64 -4.14 -14.21
N GLU A 30 3.90 -4.47 -13.15
CA GLU A 30 2.52 -5.01 -13.22
C GLU A 30 1.54 -3.95 -13.77
N ASP A 31 1.50 -2.75 -13.16
CA ASP A 31 0.67 -1.64 -13.63
C ASP A 31 0.97 -1.29 -15.10
N TRP A 32 2.26 -1.32 -15.50
CA TRP A 32 2.65 -1.05 -16.88
C TRP A 32 2.16 -2.13 -17.85
N ALA A 33 2.21 -3.39 -17.46
CA ALA A 33 1.67 -4.49 -18.26
C ALA A 33 0.15 -4.38 -18.40
N ALA A 34 -0.56 -4.09 -17.30
CA ALA A 34 -2.00 -3.89 -17.29
C ALA A 34 -2.44 -2.66 -18.11
N ALA A 35 -1.63 -1.60 -18.13
CA ALA A 35 -1.90 -0.36 -18.86
C ALA A 35 -2.07 -0.58 -20.37
N SER A 36 -1.38 -1.56 -20.96
CA SER A 36 -1.48 -1.90 -22.38
C SER A 36 -2.89 -2.38 -22.77
N HIS A 37 -3.60 -3.02 -21.85
CA HIS A 37 -4.96 -3.53 -22.03
C HIS A 37 -6.04 -2.51 -21.63
N ARG A 38 -5.71 -1.61 -20.67
CA ARG A 38 -6.66 -0.62 -20.14
C ARG A 38 -6.76 0.64 -21.00
N PHE A 39 -5.64 1.11 -21.58
CA PHE A 39 -5.55 2.41 -22.24
C PHE A 39 -5.43 2.30 -23.76
N VAL A 40 -6.23 1.45 -24.38
CA VAL A 40 -6.22 1.22 -25.84
C VAL A 40 -6.53 2.49 -26.64
N GLU A 41 -7.38 3.39 -26.10
CA GLU A 41 -7.74 4.68 -26.73
C GLU A 41 -6.80 5.83 -26.36
N GLY A 42 -5.72 5.58 -25.63
CA GLY A 42 -4.80 6.58 -25.10
C GLY A 42 -5.04 6.94 -23.64
N VAL A 43 -4.02 7.48 -22.98
CA VAL A 43 -4.01 7.77 -21.54
C VAL A 43 -4.49 9.20 -21.30
N ARG A 44 -5.53 9.39 -20.50
CA ARG A 44 -5.96 10.69 -19.97
C ARG A 44 -5.30 10.93 -18.60
N PRO A 45 -5.11 12.21 -18.16
CA PRO A 45 -4.49 12.47 -16.86
C PRO A 45 -5.17 11.80 -15.65
N GLY A 46 -6.50 11.60 -15.70
CA GLY A 46 -7.25 10.88 -14.66
C GLY A 46 -6.99 9.37 -14.63
N ASP A 47 -6.71 8.80 -15.79
CA ASP A 47 -6.50 7.36 -15.96
C ASP A 47 -5.15 6.92 -15.35
N ILE A 48 -4.18 7.86 -15.21
CA ILE A 48 -2.86 7.57 -14.64
C ILE A 48 -2.99 7.10 -13.19
N ILE A 49 -3.82 7.77 -12.37
CA ILE A 49 -3.96 7.38 -10.96
C ILE A 49 -4.73 6.07 -10.82
N GLU A 50 -5.68 5.80 -11.71
CA GLU A 50 -6.42 4.55 -11.71
C GLU A 50 -5.53 3.38 -12.17
N GLY A 51 -4.74 3.60 -13.24
CA GLY A 51 -3.88 2.57 -13.82
C GLY A 51 -2.57 2.34 -13.08
N PHE A 52 -2.10 3.29 -12.28
CA PHE A 52 -0.82 3.22 -11.55
C PHE A 52 -1.00 3.49 -10.05
N ALA A 53 -2.20 3.26 -9.51
CA ALA A 53 -2.51 3.55 -8.12
C ALA A 53 -1.54 2.85 -7.16
N GLN A 54 -1.27 1.58 -7.38
CA GLN A 54 -0.44 0.73 -6.54
C GLN A 54 1.03 1.15 -6.55
N SER A 55 1.60 1.37 -7.75
CA SER A 55 2.98 1.87 -7.89
C SER A 55 3.17 3.24 -7.24
N ILE A 56 2.23 4.16 -7.49
CA ILE A 56 2.30 5.54 -6.96
C ILE A 56 2.17 5.51 -5.45
N ASP A 57 1.21 4.75 -4.92
CA ASP A 57 0.98 4.61 -3.49
C ASP A 57 2.23 4.06 -2.78
N THR A 58 2.73 2.90 -3.22
CA THR A 58 3.92 2.26 -2.64
C THR A 58 5.14 3.17 -2.71
N LEU A 59 5.38 3.86 -3.84
CA LEU A 59 6.48 4.82 -3.97
C LEU A 59 6.39 5.93 -2.92
N VAL A 60 5.22 6.51 -2.74
CA VAL A 60 5.03 7.64 -1.81
C VAL A 60 5.14 7.18 -0.36
N TRP A 61 4.66 5.98 -0.02
CA TRP A 61 4.89 5.38 1.29
C TRP A 61 6.38 5.13 1.56
N VAL A 62 7.14 4.64 0.59
CA VAL A 62 8.60 4.48 0.71
C VAL A 62 9.30 5.82 0.92
N ILE A 63 8.87 6.87 0.21
CA ILE A 63 9.39 8.24 0.43
C ILE A 63 9.13 8.69 1.88
N LEU A 64 7.92 8.49 2.40
CA LEU A 64 7.59 8.82 3.79
C LEU A 64 8.45 8.05 4.79
N LEU A 65 8.65 6.75 4.56
CA LEU A 65 9.49 5.89 5.39
C LEU A 65 10.93 6.39 5.41
N LEU A 66 11.51 6.69 4.25
CA LEU A 66 12.88 7.21 4.14
C LEU A 66 13.01 8.61 4.76
N MET A 67 11.99 9.46 4.64
CA MET A 67 11.96 10.76 5.31
C MET A 67 11.93 10.60 6.83
N PHE A 68 11.14 9.68 7.35
CA PHE A 68 11.10 9.37 8.78
C PHE A 68 12.47 8.88 9.26
N GLU A 69 13.06 7.93 8.55
CA GLU A 69 14.40 7.43 8.87
C GLU A 69 15.47 8.53 8.84
N LEU A 70 15.43 9.42 7.83
CA LEU A 70 16.33 10.55 7.73
C LEU A 70 16.22 11.49 8.95
N GLN A 71 14.99 11.74 9.40
CA GLN A 71 14.73 12.63 10.54
C GLN A 71 15.12 12.02 11.89
N THR A 72 14.94 10.71 12.06
CA THR A 72 15.16 10.06 13.36
C THR A 72 16.57 9.48 13.53
N SER A 73 17.21 9.07 12.45
CA SER A 73 18.49 8.34 12.54
C SER A 73 19.70 9.09 11.97
N VAL A 74 19.49 10.03 11.04
CA VAL A 74 20.59 10.64 10.27
C VAL A 74 20.81 12.11 10.65
N LEU A 75 19.73 12.85 10.87
CA LEU A 75 19.80 14.28 11.16
C LEU A 75 19.72 14.51 12.67
N ALA A 76 20.85 14.86 13.27
CA ALA A 76 20.83 15.39 14.65
C ALA A 76 20.07 16.73 14.68
N ASP A 77 19.19 16.92 15.66
CA ASP A 77 18.28 18.07 15.78
C ASP A 77 18.98 19.44 15.70
N ASP A 78 20.22 19.54 16.16
CA ASP A 78 21.00 20.78 16.19
C ASP A 78 21.50 21.26 14.82
N TYR A 79 21.54 20.39 13.81
CA TYR A 79 22.08 20.70 12.49
C TYR A 79 21.02 20.96 11.40
N ILE A 80 19.72 20.80 11.73
CA ILE A 80 18.65 20.97 10.75
C ILE A 80 18.33 22.44 10.56
N SER A 81 18.75 23.02 9.42
CA SER A 81 18.39 24.39 9.07
C SER A 81 16.87 24.56 8.93
N LYS A 82 16.36 25.78 9.21
CA LYS A 82 14.93 26.10 9.07
C LYS A 82 14.38 25.76 7.66
N ARG A 83 15.21 25.93 6.62
CA ARG A 83 14.83 25.61 5.23
C ARG A 83 14.61 24.10 5.05
N VAL A 84 15.49 23.27 5.60
CA VAL A 84 15.36 21.80 5.53
C VAL A 84 14.11 21.34 6.28
N LYS A 85 13.84 21.88 7.48
CA LYS A 85 12.61 21.58 8.24
C LYS A 85 11.36 21.90 7.42
N VAL A 86 11.30 23.08 6.81
CA VAL A 86 10.15 23.49 5.96
C VAL A 86 10.02 22.57 4.74
N SER A 87 11.12 22.26 4.04
CA SER A 87 11.09 21.38 2.87
C SER A 87 10.57 19.99 3.23
N LEU A 88 11.00 19.42 4.35
CA LEU A 88 10.52 18.12 4.84
C LEU A 88 9.02 18.14 5.18
N HIS A 89 8.53 19.22 5.80
CA HIS A 89 7.09 19.35 6.08
C HIS A 89 6.27 19.48 4.79
N VAL A 90 6.73 20.26 3.82
CA VAL A 90 6.05 20.40 2.51
C VAL A 90 6.03 19.07 1.78
N LEU A 91 7.16 18.36 1.73
CA LEU A 91 7.23 17.06 1.06
C LEU A 91 6.30 16.03 1.75
N ARG A 92 6.27 15.99 3.09
CA ARG A 92 5.33 15.13 3.83
C ARG A 92 3.88 15.44 3.51
N ALA A 93 3.52 16.73 3.47
CA ALA A 93 2.15 17.15 3.11
C ALA A 93 1.79 16.73 1.68
N LEU A 94 2.72 16.86 0.72
CA LEU A 94 2.52 16.38 -0.64
C LEU A 94 2.33 14.86 -0.69
N CYS A 95 3.14 14.10 0.06
CA CYS A 95 2.96 12.65 0.16
C CYS A 95 1.57 12.29 0.67
N TYR A 96 1.08 12.95 1.72
CA TYR A 96 -0.29 12.67 2.23
C TYR A 96 -1.37 12.98 1.20
N VAL A 97 -1.23 14.06 0.43
CA VAL A 97 -2.18 14.37 -0.66
C VAL A 97 -2.18 13.27 -1.72
N VAL A 98 -1.00 12.78 -2.10
CA VAL A 98 -0.87 11.73 -3.12
C VAL A 98 -1.41 10.39 -2.62
N ILE A 99 -1.15 10.00 -1.37
CA ILE A 99 -1.70 8.76 -0.78
C ILE A 99 -3.24 8.82 -0.72
N VAL A 100 -3.82 9.95 -0.30
CA VAL A 100 -5.27 10.12 -0.33
C VAL A 100 -5.81 10.03 -1.76
N TYR A 101 -5.08 10.58 -2.74
CA TYR A 101 -5.47 10.50 -4.13
C TYR A 101 -5.36 9.06 -4.68
N ALA A 102 -4.31 8.31 -4.31
CA ALA A 102 -4.17 6.89 -4.64
C ALA A 102 -5.32 6.04 -4.07
N PHE A 103 -5.76 6.33 -2.83
CA PHE A 103 -6.95 5.67 -2.27
C PHE A 103 -8.19 5.83 -3.16
N PHE A 104 -8.39 7.01 -3.75
CA PHE A 104 -9.48 7.19 -4.72
C PHE A 104 -9.25 6.41 -6.02
N GLY A 105 -8.00 6.13 -6.40
CA GLY A 105 -7.66 5.23 -7.51
C GLY A 105 -8.13 3.79 -7.25
N TYR A 106 -7.84 3.23 -6.07
CA TYR A 106 -8.36 1.91 -5.67
C TYR A 106 -9.89 1.87 -5.64
N LEU A 107 -10.51 2.93 -5.12
CA LEU A 107 -11.97 3.03 -5.12
C LEU A 107 -12.54 3.11 -6.55
N ALA A 108 -11.90 3.85 -7.46
CA ALA A 108 -12.31 3.94 -8.85
C ALA A 108 -12.19 2.56 -9.56
N LYS A 109 -11.10 1.82 -9.31
CA LYS A 109 -10.89 0.45 -9.80
C LYS A 109 -12.02 -0.48 -9.33
N LEU A 110 -12.39 -0.43 -8.05
CA LEU A 110 -13.52 -1.20 -7.52
C LEU A 110 -14.85 -0.81 -8.19
N LEU A 111 -15.13 0.49 -8.32
CA LEU A 111 -16.37 0.98 -8.95
C LEU A 111 -16.45 0.62 -10.44
N PHE A 112 -15.31 0.60 -11.13
CA PHE A 112 -15.21 0.16 -12.52
C PHE A 112 -15.68 -1.29 -12.69
N LEU A 113 -15.32 -2.20 -11.78
CA LEU A 113 -15.76 -3.60 -11.83
C LEU A 113 -17.29 -3.76 -11.71
N PHE A 114 -17.97 -2.87 -11.00
CA PHE A 114 -19.44 -2.90 -10.93
C PHE A 114 -20.13 -2.54 -12.26
N GLY A 115 -19.39 -1.95 -13.19
CA GLY A 115 -19.85 -1.69 -14.56
C GLY A 115 -19.76 -2.88 -15.50
N ALA A 116 -19.23 -4.03 -15.05
CA ALA A 116 -19.12 -5.23 -15.89
C ALA A 116 -20.49 -5.70 -16.39
N ALA A 117 -20.63 -5.91 -17.69
CA ALA A 117 -21.89 -6.30 -18.33
C ALA A 117 -21.81 -7.73 -18.89
N PRO A 118 -22.90 -8.52 -18.79
CA PRO A 118 -22.91 -9.85 -19.39
C PRO A 118 -22.63 -9.79 -20.89
N LEU A 119 -21.68 -10.61 -21.36
CA LEU A 119 -21.41 -10.78 -22.78
C LEU A 119 -22.44 -11.74 -23.38
N THR A 120 -23.45 -11.19 -24.06
CA THR A 120 -24.54 -11.98 -24.61
C THR A 120 -24.16 -12.61 -25.94
N GLY A 121 -24.55 -13.88 -26.12
CA GLY A 121 -24.39 -14.59 -27.40
C GLY A 121 -23.05 -15.33 -27.57
N THR A 122 -22.17 -15.31 -26.57
CA THR A 122 -20.89 -16.00 -26.64
C THR A 122 -20.71 -16.89 -25.41
N SER A 123 -20.65 -18.19 -25.63
CA SER A 123 -20.30 -19.21 -24.66
C SER A 123 -18.89 -19.79 -24.89
N ASP A 124 -18.30 -19.47 -26.04
CA ASP A 124 -16.98 -19.92 -26.47
C ASP A 124 -16.14 -18.69 -26.87
N LEU A 125 -15.08 -18.42 -26.09
CA LEU A 125 -14.19 -17.29 -26.34
C LEU A 125 -13.39 -17.42 -27.64
N CYS A 126 -13.26 -18.62 -28.18
CA CYS A 126 -12.64 -18.83 -29.51
C CYS A 126 -13.45 -18.17 -30.66
N SER A 127 -14.73 -17.87 -30.42
CA SER A 127 -15.58 -17.17 -31.38
C SER A 127 -15.39 -15.65 -31.41
N LEU A 128 -14.71 -15.06 -30.41
CA LEU A 128 -14.51 -13.60 -30.30
C LEU A 128 -13.45 -13.04 -31.26
N GLY A 129 -12.72 -13.90 -31.96
CA GLY A 129 -11.58 -13.51 -32.78
C GLY A 129 -10.29 -13.37 -31.93
N THR A 130 -9.26 -13.96 -32.44
CA THR A 130 -7.92 -13.90 -31.80
C THR A 130 -7.32 -12.51 -31.95
N ASP A 131 -6.47 -12.12 -30.99
CA ASP A 131 -5.63 -10.93 -30.98
C ASP A 131 -6.31 -9.57 -30.71
N GLN A 132 -7.59 -9.56 -30.36
CA GLN A 132 -8.32 -8.32 -30.01
C GLN A 132 -8.93 -8.33 -28.61
N TRP A 133 -8.99 -9.50 -27.99
CA TRP A 133 -9.60 -9.68 -26.68
C TRP A 133 -8.61 -10.25 -25.68
N ALA A 134 -8.72 -9.78 -24.44
CA ALA A 134 -7.95 -10.32 -23.32
C ALA A 134 -8.88 -10.98 -22.29
N TYR A 135 -8.39 -12.01 -21.64
CA TYR A 135 -9.03 -12.62 -20.49
C TYR A 135 -8.40 -12.02 -19.21
N THR A 136 -9.23 -11.56 -18.30
CA THR A 136 -8.78 -11.04 -17.01
C THR A 136 -8.50 -12.21 -16.08
N VAL A 137 -7.22 -12.48 -15.83
CA VAL A 137 -6.74 -13.57 -14.98
C VAL A 137 -6.82 -13.17 -13.51
N ASP A 138 -6.37 -11.95 -13.20
CA ASP A 138 -6.47 -11.32 -11.89
C ASP A 138 -6.80 -9.82 -12.03
N LEU A 139 -6.86 -9.09 -10.93
CA LEU A 139 -7.29 -7.68 -10.90
C LEU A 139 -6.44 -6.79 -11.82
N ASP A 140 -5.14 -7.06 -11.90
CA ASP A 140 -4.17 -6.32 -12.72
C ASP A 140 -3.44 -7.20 -13.74
N GLU A 141 -3.89 -8.44 -13.93
CA GLU A 141 -3.28 -9.39 -14.85
C GLU A 141 -4.24 -9.76 -15.97
N TYR A 142 -3.78 -9.57 -17.21
CA TYR A 142 -4.53 -9.86 -18.43
C TYR A 142 -3.75 -10.85 -19.31
N ALA A 143 -4.45 -11.80 -19.89
CA ALA A 143 -3.90 -12.73 -20.87
C ALA A 143 -4.60 -12.54 -22.23
N ASP A 144 -3.83 -12.29 -23.29
CA ASP A 144 -4.40 -12.21 -24.63
C ASP A 144 -5.08 -13.52 -25.02
N ILE A 145 -6.29 -13.43 -25.58
CA ILE A 145 -7.03 -14.59 -26.07
C ILE A 145 -6.48 -14.97 -27.44
N THR A 146 -5.85 -16.13 -27.50
CA THR A 146 -5.24 -16.68 -28.71
C THR A 146 -5.99 -17.97 -29.14
N ALA A 147 -5.73 -18.44 -30.38
CA ALA A 147 -6.27 -19.70 -30.84
C ALA A 147 -5.83 -20.92 -30.01
N GLU A 148 -4.71 -20.77 -29.27
CA GLU A 148 -4.13 -21.84 -28.45
C GLU A 148 -4.75 -21.93 -27.04
N ASN A 149 -5.15 -20.76 -26.45
CA ASN A 149 -5.63 -20.68 -25.07
C ASN A 149 -7.14 -20.40 -24.94
N CYS A 150 -7.83 -19.98 -26.02
CA CYS A 150 -9.24 -19.58 -25.95
C CYS A 150 -10.15 -20.69 -25.42
N ALA A 151 -9.87 -21.94 -25.73
CA ALA A 151 -10.64 -23.08 -25.27
C ALA A 151 -10.50 -23.27 -23.75
N SER A 152 -9.31 -23.06 -23.19
CA SER A 152 -9.04 -23.18 -21.74
C SER A 152 -9.75 -22.10 -20.91
N PHE A 153 -9.93 -20.90 -21.49
CA PHE A 153 -10.69 -19.83 -20.86
C PHE A 153 -12.20 -19.92 -21.06
N SER A 154 -12.68 -20.85 -21.90
CA SER A 154 -14.11 -21.00 -22.22
C SER A 154 -14.91 -21.87 -21.24
N ASP A 155 -14.25 -22.50 -20.25
CA ASP A 155 -14.91 -23.44 -19.32
C ASP A 155 -15.95 -22.75 -18.39
N GLY A 156 -15.89 -21.42 -18.24
CA GLY A 156 -16.79 -20.64 -17.37
C GLY A 156 -18.23 -20.46 -17.88
N GLY A 157 -18.48 -20.65 -19.16
CA GLY A 157 -19.79 -20.67 -19.81
C GLY A 157 -20.58 -19.34 -19.84
N VAL A 158 -20.39 -18.44 -18.89
CA VAL A 158 -21.00 -17.11 -18.82
C VAL A 158 -19.92 -16.09 -18.58
N PHE A 159 -19.75 -15.20 -19.56
CA PHE A 159 -18.71 -14.17 -19.52
C PHE A 159 -19.29 -12.78 -19.31
N TYR A 160 -18.46 -11.92 -18.72
CA TYR A 160 -18.74 -10.52 -18.51
C TYR A 160 -17.65 -9.70 -19.20
N GLN A 161 -18.05 -8.68 -19.93
CA GLN A 161 -17.14 -7.69 -20.49
C GLN A 161 -16.93 -6.58 -19.48
N LEU A 162 -15.67 -6.20 -19.25
CA LEU A 162 -15.33 -5.02 -18.45
C LEU A 162 -15.64 -3.76 -19.27
N SER A 163 -16.32 -2.79 -18.65
CA SER A 163 -16.85 -1.60 -19.33
C SER A 163 -15.75 -0.81 -20.04
N GLY A 164 -15.91 -0.58 -21.35
CA GLY A 164 -14.94 0.19 -22.15
C GLY A 164 -13.65 -0.54 -22.51
N LEU A 165 -13.50 -1.82 -22.13
CA LEU A 165 -12.34 -2.63 -22.47
C LEU A 165 -12.73 -3.78 -23.40
N THR A 166 -11.77 -4.25 -24.19
CA THR A 166 -11.83 -5.53 -24.90
C THR A 166 -11.31 -6.65 -24.00
N ALA A 167 -11.76 -6.66 -22.73
CA ALA A 167 -11.38 -7.64 -21.74
C ALA A 167 -12.64 -8.35 -21.21
N VAL A 168 -12.55 -9.65 -21.05
CA VAL A 168 -13.62 -10.51 -20.55
C VAL A 168 -13.16 -11.31 -19.34
N VAL A 169 -14.09 -11.66 -18.50
CA VAL A 169 -13.88 -12.49 -17.31
C VAL A 169 -15.09 -13.43 -17.16
N ASP A 170 -14.89 -14.61 -16.63
CA ASP A 170 -16.00 -15.47 -16.27
C ASP A 170 -16.66 -15.00 -14.95
N ARG A 171 -17.78 -15.62 -14.59
CA ARG A 171 -18.51 -15.22 -13.38
C ARG A 171 -17.70 -15.43 -12.09
N ALA A 172 -16.93 -16.52 -12.01
CA ALA A 172 -16.14 -16.82 -10.83
C ALA A 172 -14.98 -15.84 -10.70
N GLY A 173 -14.26 -15.58 -11.78
CA GLY A 173 -13.20 -14.57 -11.86
C GLY A 173 -13.70 -13.18 -11.52
N LEU A 174 -14.87 -12.74 -12.04
CA LEU A 174 -15.44 -11.43 -11.70
C LEU A 174 -15.70 -11.29 -10.18
N ILE A 175 -16.19 -12.34 -9.54
CA ILE A 175 -16.38 -12.34 -8.07
C ILE A 175 -15.03 -12.24 -7.36
N ASP A 176 -14.03 -12.97 -7.83
CA ASP A 176 -12.71 -13.00 -7.20
C ASP A 176 -11.96 -11.67 -7.34
N ILE A 177 -11.90 -11.10 -8.54
CA ILE A 177 -11.28 -9.77 -8.74
C ILE A 177 -12.03 -8.66 -8.01
N THR A 178 -13.36 -8.75 -7.89
CA THR A 178 -14.14 -7.79 -7.10
C THR A 178 -13.81 -7.90 -5.60
N ARG A 179 -13.56 -9.10 -5.08
CA ARG A 179 -13.14 -9.30 -3.71
C ARG A 179 -11.73 -8.77 -3.46
N LEU A 180 -10.80 -8.98 -4.39
CA LEU A 180 -9.46 -8.41 -4.34
C LEU A 180 -9.52 -6.89 -4.32
N ALA A 181 -10.26 -6.27 -5.23
CA ALA A 181 -10.45 -4.81 -5.23
C ALA A 181 -11.05 -4.26 -3.91
N TRP A 182 -11.94 -5.01 -3.26
CA TRP A 182 -12.40 -4.65 -1.91
C TRP A 182 -11.30 -4.74 -0.87
N VAL A 183 -10.43 -5.74 -0.93
CA VAL A 183 -9.30 -5.88 0.00
C VAL A 183 -8.33 -4.72 -0.18
N ASP A 184 -8.04 -4.29 -1.42
CA ASP A 184 -7.18 -3.15 -1.72
C ASP A 184 -7.75 -1.85 -1.13
N VAL A 185 -9.03 -1.57 -1.35
CA VAL A 185 -9.71 -0.38 -0.78
C VAL A 185 -9.69 -0.41 0.74
N ILE A 186 -9.96 -1.56 1.36
CA ILE A 186 -9.94 -1.72 2.82
C ILE A 186 -8.50 -1.52 3.33
N ASN A 187 -7.52 -2.17 2.72
CA ASN A 187 -6.11 -2.05 3.09
C ASN A 187 -5.63 -0.60 3.02
N ALA A 188 -5.81 0.06 1.88
CA ALA A 188 -5.42 1.46 1.70
C ALA A 188 -6.15 2.40 2.69
N GLY A 189 -7.45 2.20 2.91
CA GLY A 189 -8.22 2.96 3.90
C GLY A 189 -7.74 2.74 5.33
N VAL A 190 -7.36 1.51 5.70
CA VAL A 190 -6.83 1.19 7.03
C VAL A 190 -5.46 1.83 7.23
N TRP A 191 -4.58 1.85 6.22
CA TRP A 191 -3.30 2.57 6.30
C TRP A 191 -3.50 4.07 6.53
N LEU A 192 -4.46 4.72 5.85
CA LEU A 192 -4.82 6.12 6.12
C LEU A 192 -5.26 6.32 7.57
N LEU A 193 -6.05 5.40 8.13
CA LEU A 193 -6.48 5.47 9.53
C LEU A 193 -5.31 5.27 10.50
N VAL A 194 -4.35 4.40 10.19
CA VAL A 194 -3.13 4.21 10.99
C VAL A 194 -2.33 5.52 11.05
N VAL A 195 -2.09 6.16 9.91
CA VAL A 195 -1.36 7.44 9.86
C VAL A 195 -2.11 8.53 10.61
N LEU A 196 -3.41 8.63 10.43
CA LEU A 196 -4.24 9.60 11.16
C LEU A 196 -4.16 9.37 12.68
N LEU A 197 -4.23 8.11 13.12
CA LEU A 197 -4.15 7.75 14.53
C LEU A 197 -2.76 8.12 15.12
N LEU A 198 -1.68 7.82 14.40
CA LEU A 198 -0.32 8.19 14.82
C LEU A 198 -0.15 9.71 14.92
N GLU A 199 -0.67 10.47 13.95
CA GLU A 199 -0.64 11.94 13.99
C GLU A 199 -1.42 12.52 15.18
N VAL A 200 -2.58 11.92 15.50
CA VAL A 200 -3.38 12.28 16.68
C VAL A 200 -2.63 11.95 17.96
N ASP A 201 -2.01 10.78 18.04
CA ASP A 201 -1.23 10.35 19.21
C ASP A 201 -0.08 11.32 19.50
N VAL A 202 0.69 11.70 18.46
CA VAL A 202 1.79 12.67 18.60
C VAL A 202 1.28 14.01 19.13
N ARG A 203 0.19 14.55 18.57
CA ARG A 203 -0.39 15.82 19.02
C ARG A 203 -0.94 15.78 20.45
N LEU A 204 -1.49 14.62 20.86
CA LEU A 204 -1.96 14.43 22.24
C LEU A 204 -0.79 14.31 23.23
N GLN A 205 0.30 13.68 22.81
CA GLN A 205 1.55 13.61 23.60
C GLN A 205 2.15 15.01 23.81
N GLU A 206 2.29 15.83 22.75
CA GLU A 206 2.78 17.21 22.86
C GLU A 206 1.95 18.07 23.81
N ARG A 207 0.67 17.76 23.97
CA ARG A 207 -0.25 18.46 24.89
C ARG A 207 -0.34 17.81 26.27
N ASN A 208 0.47 16.81 26.60
CA ASN A 208 0.41 16.03 27.83
C ASN A 208 -0.99 15.45 28.15
N LYS A 209 -1.74 15.07 27.10
CA LYS A 209 -3.09 14.49 27.19
C LYS A 209 -3.14 13.01 26.79
N PHE A 210 -2.00 12.40 26.51
CA PHE A 210 -1.90 11.01 26.05
C PHE A 210 -1.76 10.05 27.24
N GLU A 211 -2.80 9.97 28.08
CA GLU A 211 -2.82 9.17 29.30
C GLU A 211 -4.18 8.46 29.53
N GLY A 212 -4.19 7.47 30.39
CA GLY A 212 -5.40 6.82 30.88
C GLY A 212 -6.25 6.20 29.77
N LEU A 213 -7.50 6.67 29.62
CA LEU A 213 -8.46 6.15 28.64
C LEU A 213 -8.03 6.41 27.18
N VAL A 214 -7.46 7.59 26.90
CA VAL A 214 -7.01 7.97 25.57
C VAL A 214 -5.93 7.02 25.08
N LEU A 215 -4.93 6.73 25.91
CA LEU A 215 -3.87 5.76 25.61
C LEU A 215 -4.42 4.36 25.34
N ARG A 216 -5.39 3.90 26.15
CA ARG A 216 -6.03 2.59 25.98
C ARG A 216 -6.80 2.50 24.67
N LEU A 217 -7.56 3.53 24.33
CA LEU A 217 -8.33 3.59 23.07
C LEU A 217 -7.40 3.62 21.85
N SER A 218 -6.33 4.42 21.89
CA SER A 218 -5.34 4.45 20.82
C SER A 218 -4.71 3.07 20.60
N ASN A 219 -4.22 2.42 21.67
CA ASN A 219 -3.63 1.09 21.56
C ASN A 219 -4.63 0.06 21.02
N LEU A 220 -5.88 0.07 21.52
CA LEU A 220 -6.92 -0.84 21.02
C LEU A 220 -7.20 -0.60 19.53
N SER A 221 -7.28 0.66 19.10
CA SER A 221 -7.46 1.01 17.69
C SER A 221 -6.31 0.50 16.84
N LYS A 222 -5.07 0.66 17.27
CA LYS A 222 -3.88 0.11 16.59
C LYS A 222 -3.97 -1.41 16.44
N TYR A 223 -4.31 -2.13 17.51
CA TYR A 223 -4.46 -3.60 17.43
C TYR A 223 -5.52 -4.01 16.41
N VAL A 224 -6.67 -3.32 16.37
CA VAL A 224 -7.72 -3.60 15.40
C VAL A 224 -7.25 -3.31 13.97
N LEU A 225 -6.65 -2.14 13.73
CA LEU A 225 -6.17 -1.74 12.40
C LEU A 225 -5.08 -2.70 11.89
N TYR A 226 -4.07 -3.00 12.70
CA TYR A 226 -3.02 -3.96 12.31
C TYR A 226 -3.55 -5.38 12.10
N SER A 227 -4.57 -5.79 12.85
CA SER A 227 -5.22 -7.08 12.61
C SER A 227 -5.92 -7.13 11.25
N ILE A 228 -6.58 -6.02 10.84
CA ILE A 228 -7.22 -5.94 9.52
C ILE A 228 -6.14 -6.01 8.41
N LEU A 229 -5.03 -5.28 8.56
CA LEU A 229 -3.91 -5.33 7.61
C LEU A 229 -3.31 -6.73 7.51
N LEU A 230 -3.13 -7.42 8.63
CA LEU A 230 -2.64 -8.79 8.63
C LEU A 230 -3.61 -9.74 7.93
N LEU A 231 -4.93 -9.58 8.14
CA LEU A 231 -5.94 -10.37 7.46
C LEU A 231 -5.96 -10.12 5.96
N ALA A 232 -5.76 -8.88 5.51
CA ALA A 232 -5.61 -8.53 4.10
C ALA A 232 -4.37 -9.24 3.50
N ALA A 233 -3.22 -9.16 4.16
CA ALA A 233 -2.01 -9.87 3.73
C ALA A 233 -2.24 -11.38 3.59
N VAL A 234 -2.86 -12.01 4.59
CA VAL A 234 -3.19 -13.46 4.55
C VAL A 234 -4.15 -13.77 3.39
N TYR A 235 -5.11 -12.88 3.12
CA TYR A 235 -6.06 -13.07 2.02
C TYR A 235 -5.35 -13.09 0.66
N TRP A 236 -4.46 -12.13 0.36
CA TRP A 236 -3.64 -12.14 -0.86
C TRP A 236 -2.79 -13.40 -0.96
N GLY A 237 -2.12 -13.81 0.13
CA GLY A 237 -1.34 -15.03 0.15
C GLY A 237 -2.15 -16.29 -0.16
N ILE A 238 -3.42 -16.40 0.31
CA ILE A 238 -4.32 -17.52 -0.01
C ILE A 238 -4.78 -17.45 -1.48
N LYS A 239 -4.96 -16.25 -2.03
CA LYS A 239 -5.39 -16.07 -3.42
C LYS A 239 -4.27 -16.31 -4.43
N GLY A 240 -3.03 -16.35 -4.00
CA GLY A 240 -1.86 -16.53 -4.85
C GLY A 240 -1.25 -15.23 -5.34
N ASP A 241 -1.78 -14.11 -4.91
CA ASP A 241 -1.22 -12.78 -5.15
C ASP A 241 -0.02 -12.56 -4.23
N PHE A 242 1.11 -13.05 -4.72
CA PHE A 242 2.32 -13.11 -3.91
C PHE A 242 2.95 -11.74 -3.68
N VAL A 243 2.87 -10.83 -4.65
CA VAL A 243 3.54 -9.52 -4.56
C VAL A 243 2.83 -8.66 -3.51
N ASP A 244 1.50 -8.61 -3.52
CA ASP A 244 0.70 -7.89 -2.53
C ASP A 244 0.84 -8.49 -1.12
N PHE A 245 0.80 -9.83 -1.00
CA PHE A 245 1.10 -10.50 0.27
C PHE A 245 2.47 -10.10 0.82
N TRP A 246 3.49 -10.17 -0.03
CA TRP A 246 4.87 -9.88 0.34
C TRP A 246 5.07 -8.42 0.73
N ASP A 247 4.49 -7.50 -0.04
CA ASP A 247 4.52 -6.07 0.25
C ASP A 247 3.86 -5.75 1.59
N ALA A 248 2.63 -6.19 1.80
CA ALA A 248 1.91 -6.01 3.06
C ALA A 248 2.68 -6.55 4.26
N PHE A 249 3.31 -7.71 4.12
CA PHE A 249 4.14 -8.32 5.15
C PHE A 249 5.38 -7.45 5.48
N LEU A 250 6.09 -6.95 4.47
CA LEU A 250 7.22 -6.05 4.67
C LEU A 250 6.81 -4.74 5.34
N TRP A 251 5.65 -4.18 4.98
CA TRP A 251 5.13 -2.97 5.62
C TRP A 251 4.80 -3.18 7.09
N LEU A 252 4.23 -4.30 7.48
CA LEU A 252 4.00 -4.61 8.89
C LEU A 252 5.30 -4.64 9.70
N PHE A 253 6.40 -5.17 9.14
CA PHE A 253 7.73 -5.08 9.77
C PHE A 253 8.28 -3.66 9.79
N ALA A 254 8.18 -2.93 8.68
CA ALA A 254 8.65 -1.54 8.62
C ALA A 254 7.98 -0.67 9.70
N PHE A 255 6.66 -0.81 9.87
CA PHE A 255 5.94 -0.11 10.92
C PHE A 255 6.31 -0.55 12.34
N ALA A 256 6.57 -1.85 12.55
CA ALA A 256 7.10 -2.30 13.84
C ALA A 256 8.45 -1.63 14.17
N PHE A 257 9.34 -1.46 13.19
CA PHE A 257 10.60 -0.71 13.38
C PHE A 257 10.38 0.76 13.66
N ILE A 258 9.41 1.39 12.99
CA ILE A 258 9.05 2.79 13.25
C ILE A 258 8.57 2.95 14.70
N GLU A 259 7.68 2.09 15.16
CA GLU A 259 7.19 2.14 16.55
C GLU A 259 8.31 1.90 17.56
N MET A 260 9.24 0.99 17.30
CA MET A 260 10.41 0.76 18.16
C MET A 260 11.32 2.00 18.21
N ASN A 261 11.63 2.63 17.09
CA ASN A 261 12.43 3.84 17.03
C ASN A 261 11.77 5.00 17.79
N VAL A 262 10.46 5.18 17.67
CA VAL A 262 9.70 6.19 18.41
C VAL A 262 9.74 5.93 19.91
N PHE A 263 9.68 4.67 20.33
CA PHE A 263 9.77 4.29 21.73
C PHE A 263 11.16 4.59 22.33
N GLU A 264 12.23 4.25 21.63
CA GLU A 264 13.62 4.55 22.05
C GLU A 264 13.85 6.05 22.16
N TRP A 265 13.47 6.84 21.16
CA TRP A 265 13.57 8.29 21.17
C TRP A 265 12.81 8.92 22.35
N ARG A 266 11.63 8.41 22.69
CA ARG A 266 10.86 8.87 23.85
C ARG A 266 11.55 8.56 25.16
N GLN A 267 12.16 7.38 25.31
CA GLN A 267 12.92 7.04 26.51
C GLN A 267 14.13 7.99 26.70
N GLU A 268 14.88 8.23 25.64
CA GLU A 268 16.02 9.16 25.67
C GLU A 268 15.58 10.58 26.06
N SER A 269 14.46 11.07 25.55
CA SER A 269 13.91 12.39 25.90
C SER A 269 13.54 12.48 27.38
N LEU A 270 12.89 11.46 27.93
CA LEU A 270 12.52 11.40 29.35
C LEU A 270 13.75 11.33 30.25
N ASP A 271 14.78 10.59 29.86
CA ASP A 271 16.02 10.47 30.61
C ASP A 271 16.80 11.81 30.61
N GLN A 272 16.78 12.54 29.49
CA GLN A 272 17.37 13.89 29.39
C GLN A 272 16.61 14.91 30.26
N GLU A 273 15.29 14.91 30.26
CA GLU A 273 14.48 15.76 31.15
C GLU A 273 14.74 15.46 32.61
N ALA A 274 14.81 14.18 32.99
CA ALA A 274 15.13 13.78 34.36
C ALA A 274 16.55 14.22 34.79
N ALA A 275 17.54 14.07 33.89
CA ALA A 275 18.91 14.52 34.14
C ALA A 275 18.99 16.04 34.30
N THR A 276 18.28 16.81 33.46
CA THR A 276 18.24 18.27 33.52
C THR A 276 17.56 18.76 34.79
N ALA A 277 16.46 18.12 35.21
CA ALA A 277 15.76 18.42 36.46
C ALA A 277 16.64 18.13 37.70
N ALA A 278 17.41 17.03 37.69
CA ALA A 278 18.34 16.68 38.76
C ALA A 278 19.50 17.70 38.89
N THR A 279 19.97 18.22 37.74
CA THR A 279 21.05 19.25 37.74
C THR A 279 20.55 20.61 38.18
N ALA A 280 19.28 20.96 37.91
CA ALA A 280 18.67 22.22 38.35
C ALA A 280 18.29 22.23 39.85
N ALA A 281 18.24 21.06 40.49
CA ALA A 281 17.95 20.91 41.93
C ALA A 281 19.20 20.92 42.83
N GLN A 282 20.40 20.95 42.25
CA GLN A 282 21.70 21.12 42.92
C GLN A 282 22.18 22.59 42.89
#